data_42f0213c3a46c5b039e530cae19e7704
#
_entry.id   42f0213c3a46c5b039e530cae19e7704
#
_cell.length_a   1.000
_cell.length_b   1.000
_cell.length_c   1.000
_cell.angle_alpha   90.00
_cell.angle_beta   90.00
_cell.angle_gamma   90.00
#
_symmetry.space_group_name_H-M   'P 1'
#
loop_
_entity.id
_entity.type
_entity.pdbx_description
1 polymer ?
#
loop_
_entity_poly.entity_id
_entity_poly.type
_entity_poly.pdbx_seq_one_letter_code
_entity_poly.pdbx_strand_id
1 'polypeptide(L)'
;VWPRGIECQMYQAHLGRVFPIRGATLEGGEMIHDASNPPGQWNTFEVYSEEGRVATVLNGKLVGLASNADPRIGHIALESEGVPTQFRNIRIKRFSPTHHLRDAPGPDRR
;
A
#
# COMPACT_ATOMS: atom_id res chain seq x y z
N VAL A 1 -1.33 20.89 -2.38
CA VAL A 1 -0.47 20.33 -3.43
C VAL A 1 0.12 19.02 -2.95
N TRP A 2 -0.05 17.99 -3.77
CA TRP A 2 0.46 16.66 -3.44
C TRP A 2 1.96 16.58 -3.72
N PRO A 3 2.74 15.94 -2.85
CA PRO A 3 4.16 15.76 -3.13
C PRO A 3 4.38 14.74 -4.24
N ARG A 4 5.59 14.73 -4.80
CA ARG A 4 6.03 13.67 -5.70
C ARG A 4 6.18 12.40 -4.88
N GLY A 5 5.46 11.35 -5.21
CA GLY A 5 5.49 10.18 -4.37
C GLY A 5 4.72 8.99 -4.92
N ILE A 6 4.68 7.97 -4.10
CA ILE A 6 3.97 6.73 -4.40
C ILE A 6 2.75 6.66 -3.48
N GLU A 7 1.61 6.49 -4.06
CA GLU A 7 0.36 6.41 -3.30
C GLU A 7 -0.13 4.97 -3.24
N CYS A 8 -0.50 4.55 -2.03
CA CYS A 8 -1.18 3.29 -1.83
C CYS A 8 -2.64 3.63 -1.57
N GLN A 9 -3.47 3.35 -2.53
CA GLN A 9 -4.85 3.83 -2.56
C GLN A 9 -5.70 3.24 -1.44
N MET A 10 -6.48 4.09 -0.80
CA MET A 10 -7.45 3.68 0.23
C MET A 10 -8.87 4.05 -0.18
N TYR A 11 -9.14 4.10 -1.46
CA TYR A 11 -10.46 4.38 -1.99
C TYR A 11 -11.24 3.09 -2.13
N GLN A 12 -12.52 3.09 -1.72
CA GLN A 12 -13.36 1.89 -1.77
C GLN A 12 -13.35 1.29 -3.17
N ALA A 13 -13.25 -0.04 -3.24
CA ALA A 13 -13.10 -0.84 -4.47
C ALA A 13 -11.72 -0.74 -5.12
N HIS A 14 -10.87 0.16 -4.65
CA HIS A 14 -9.50 0.31 -5.15
C HIS A 14 -8.46 0.24 -4.04
N LEU A 15 -8.85 -0.23 -2.86
CA LEU A 15 -7.94 -0.30 -1.73
C LEU A 15 -6.77 -1.21 -2.04
N GLY A 16 -5.57 -0.65 -1.97
CA GLY A 16 -4.34 -1.39 -2.19
C GLY A 16 -3.69 -1.16 -3.55
N ARG A 17 -4.35 -0.48 -4.47
CA ARG A 17 -3.70 -0.11 -5.73
C ARG A 17 -2.53 0.81 -5.42
N VAL A 18 -1.39 0.58 -6.10
CA VAL A 18 -0.18 1.37 -5.92
C VAL A 18 0.07 2.16 -7.20
N PHE A 19 0.20 3.47 -7.10
CA PHE A 19 0.40 4.28 -8.29
C PHE A 19 1.27 5.50 -8.00
N PRO A 20 1.94 6.03 -9.03
CA PRO A 20 2.81 7.18 -8.86
C PRO A 20 2.03 8.48 -8.98
N ILE A 21 2.48 9.51 -8.26
CA ILE A 21 1.90 10.85 -8.36
C ILE A 21 3.01 11.88 -8.55
N ARG A 22 2.70 12.94 -9.26
CA ARG A 22 3.54 14.12 -9.42
C ARG A 22 4.94 13.81 -9.95
N GLY A 23 5.01 13.05 -11.04
CA GLY A 23 6.28 12.75 -11.69
C GLY A 23 7.03 11.56 -11.11
N ALA A 24 6.49 10.91 -10.09
CA ALA A 24 7.04 9.63 -9.66
C ALA A 24 6.78 8.55 -10.71
N THR A 25 7.53 7.47 -10.64
CA THR A 25 7.39 6.35 -11.58
C THR A 25 7.43 5.03 -10.85
N LEU A 26 6.83 4.03 -11.44
CA LEU A 26 6.91 2.64 -10.97
C LEU A 26 6.41 1.71 -12.07
N GLU A 27 6.58 0.42 -11.85
CA GLU A 27 6.04 -0.63 -12.70
C GLU A 27 5.04 -1.44 -11.91
N GLY A 28 3.95 -1.85 -12.55
CA GLY A 28 2.91 -2.64 -11.89
C GLY A 28 2.01 -1.78 -11.01
N GLY A 29 1.57 -2.35 -9.91
CA GLY A 29 0.75 -1.64 -8.92
C GLY A 29 -0.75 -1.76 -9.12
N GLU A 30 -1.20 -2.34 -10.22
CA GLU A 30 -2.63 -2.54 -10.44
C GLU A 30 -3.22 -3.51 -9.42
N MET A 31 -4.51 -3.38 -9.18
CA MET A 31 -5.19 -4.26 -8.25
C MET A 31 -5.15 -5.71 -8.72
N ILE A 32 -4.75 -6.61 -7.82
CA ILE A 32 -4.81 -8.04 -8.09
C ILE A 32 -6.25 -8.52 -7.90
N HIS A 33 -6.87 -8.08 -6.81
CA HIS A 33 -8.29 -8.31 -6.56
C HIS A 33 -8.73 -7.39 -5.43
N ASP A 34 -10.03 -7.26 -5.27
CA ASP A 34 -10.61 -6.45 -4.20
C ASP A 34 -10.84 -7.31 -2.96
N ALA A 35 -10.11 -7.00 -1.88
CA ALA A 35 -10.24 -7.71 -0.61
C ALA A 35 -10.85 -6.81 0.47
N SER A 36 -11.48 -5.70 0.09
CA SER A 36 -12.04 -4.75 1.05
C SER A 36 -13.30 -5.30 1.71
N ASN A 37 -13.48 -4.92 2.97
CA ASN A 37 -14.74 -5.13 3.67
C ASN A 37 -15.75 -4.10 3.19
N PRO A 38 -17.05 -4.35 3.37
CA PRO A 38 -18.06 -3.38 2.99
C PRO A 38 -17.86 -2.02 3.68
N PRO A 39 -18.35 -0.92 3.10
CA PRO A 39 -18.28 0.39 3.74
C PRO A 39 -18.86 0.35 5.16
N GLY A 40 -18.23 1.09 6.06
CA GLY A 40 -18.63 1.12 7.46
C GLY A 40 -17.93 0.09 8.33
N GLN A 41 -17.18 -0.81 7.73
CA GLN A 41 -16.40 -1.80 8.46
C GLN A 41 -14.91 -1.45 8.41
N TRP A 42 -14.18 -1.84 9.44
CA TRP A 42 -12.73 -1.63 9.48
C TRP A 42 -12.05 -2.59 8.51
N ASN A 43 -10.98 -2.08 7.89
CA ASN A 43 -10.06 -2.89 7.10
C ASN A 43 -8.69 -2.87 7.77
N THR A 44 -7.96 -3.95 7.65
CA THR A 44 -6.55 -4.01 8.06
C THR A 44 -5.70 -3.82 6.80
N PHE A 45 -4.89 -2.77 6.81
CA PHE A 45 -4.09 -2.42 5.64
C PHE A 45 -2.62 -2.40 6.01
N GLU A 46 -1.81 -3.10 5.23
CA GLU A 46 -0.37 -3.16 5.43
C GLU A 46 0.33 -2.76 4.14
N VAL A 47 1.41 -2.01 4.28
CA VAL A 47 2.26 -1.63 3.16
C VAL A 47 3.66 -2.12 3.46
N TYR A 48 4.25 -2.85 2.54
CA TYR A 48 5.63 -3.31 2.61
C TYR A 48 6.41 -2.55 1.54
N SER A 49 7.52 -1.93 1.93
CA SER A 49 8.32 -1.14 1.00
C SER A 49 9.79 -1.48 1.19
N GLU A 50 10.45 -1.91 0.13
CA GLU A 50 11.85 -2.30 0.17
C GLU A 50 12.50 -2.09 -1.19
N GLU A 51 13.49 -1.19 -1.25
CA GLU A 51 14.32 -0.98 -2.44
C GLU A 51 13.51 -0.79 -3.73
N GLY A 52 12.50 0.05 -3.67
CA GLY A 52 11.67 0.36 -4.83
C GLY A 52 10.57 -0.65 -5.12
N ARG A 53 10.45 -1.69 -4.31
CA ARG A 53 9.33 -2.62 -4.40
C ARG A 53 8.33 -2.27 -3.31
N VAL A 54 7.05 -2.25 -3.68
CA VAL A 54 5.97 -1.91 -2.76
C VAL A 54 4.87 -2.94 -2.91
N ALA A 55 4.47 -3.52 -1.78
CA ALA A 55 3.37 -4.47 -1.75
C ALA A 55 2.32 -3.98 -0.78
N THR A 56 1.07 -4.09 -1.15
CA THR A 56 -0.06 -3.77 -0.27
C THR A 56 -0.83 -5.04 0.05
N VAL A 57 -1.15 -5.16 1.33
CA VAL A 57 -1.87 -6.32 1.86
C VAL A 57 -3.12 -5.80 2.55
N LEU A 58 -4.27 -6.27 2.11
CA LEU A 58 -5.56 -5.84 2.65
C LEU A 58 -6.28 -7.03 3.24
N ASN A 59 -6.59 -6.93 4.53
CA ASN A 59 -7.29 -8.00 5.25
C ASN A 59 -6.59 -9.36 5.08
N GLY A 60 -5.24 -9.33 5.11
CA GLY A 60 -4.41 -10.52 5.03
C GLY A 60 -4.12 -11.02 3.62
N LYS A 61 -4.55 -10.30 2.58
CA LYS A 61 -4.35 -10.72 1.18
C LYS A 61 -3.52 -9.72 0.42
N LEU A 62 -2.59 -10.19 -0.39
CA LEU A 62 -1.82 -9.33 -1.29
C LEU A 62 -2.76 -8.78 -2.37
N VAL A 63 -2.87 -7.48 -2.46
CA VAL A 63 -3.79 -6.84 -3.40
C VAL A 63 -3.09 -5.92 -4.39
N GLY A 64 -1.87 -5.48 -4.11
CA GLY A 64 -1.11 -4.65 -5.03
C GLY A 64 0.36 -4.95 -4.92
N LEU A 65 1.08 -4.87 -6.04
CA LEU A 65 2.52 -5.12 -6.08
C LEU A 65 3.14 -4.27 -7.16
N ALA A 66 4.09 -3.43 -6.77
CA ALA A 66 4.81 -2.54 -7.67
C ALA A 66 6.31 -2.74 -7.52
N SER A 67 7.04 -2.40 -8.56
CA SER A 67 8.49 -2.46 -8.55
C SER A 67 9.07 -1.22 -9.22
N ASN A 68 10.38 -1.05 -9.06
CA ASN A 68 11.12 0.07 -9.64
C ASN A 68 10.50 1.42 -9.30
N ALA A 69 10.03 1.56 -8.08
CA ALA A 69 9.47 2.83 -7.63
C ALA A 69 10.54 3.90 -7.49
N ASP A 70 10.23 5.10 -7.97
CA ASP A 70 11.06 6.28 -7.81
C ASP A 70 10.15 7.46 -7.48
N PRO A 71 10.30 8.11 -6.33
CA PRO A 71 11.36 7.97 -5.34
C PRO A 71 11.26 6.70 -4.49
N ARG A 72 12.39 6.29 -3.93
CA ARG A 72 12.48 5.12 -3.04
C ARG A 72 12.49 5.51 -1.58
N ILE A 73 12.76 6.77 -1.28
CA ILE A 73 12.91 7.29 0.07
C ILE A 73 12.03 8.51 0.18
N GLY A 74 11.36 8.65 1.29
CA GLY A 74 10.50 9.80 1.55
C GLY A 74 9.79 9.68 2.87
N HIS A 75 8.95 10.64 3.14
CA HIS A 75 8.11 10.64 4.32
C HIS A 75 6.88 9.77 4.09
N ILE A 76 6.37 9.24 5.18
CA ILE A 76 5.10 8.53 5.18
C ILE A 76 4.01 9.52 5.54
N ALA A 77 2.93 9.52 4.77
CA ALA A 77 1.80 10.41 5.03
C ALA A 77 0.50 9.64 4.94
N LEU A 78 -0.46 10.07 5.73
CA LEU A 78 -1.84 9.61 5.61
C LEU A 78 -2.64 10.76 5.03
N GLU A 79 -3.57 10.44 4.15
CA GLU A 79 -4.41 11.49 3.58
C GLU A 79 -5.88 11.11 3.59
N SER A 80 -6.71 12.13 3.63
CA SER A 80 -8.15 12.00 3.53
C SER A 80 -8.59 12.94 2.41
N GLU A 81 -9.28 12.40 1.44
CA GLU A 81 -9.63 13.14 0.25
C GLU A 81 -11.13 13.05 -0.03
N GLY A 82 -11.84 14.12 0.32
CA GLY A 82 -13.24 14.27 -0.05
C GLY A 82 -14.26 13.52 0.81
N VAL A 83 -13.85 12.60 1.65
CA VAL A 83 -14.77 11.84 2.52
C VAL A 83 -14.15 11.65 3.89
N PRO A 84 -14.99 11.57 4.94
CA PRO A 84 -14.48 11.27 6.28
C PRO A 84 -13.79 9.91 6.32
N THR A 85 -12.61 9.89 6.91
CA THR A 85 -11.80 8.67 7.00
C THR A 85 -11.25 8.56 8.41
N GLN A 86 -11.24 7.37 8.95
CA GLN A 86 -10.69 7.10 10.28
C GLN A 86 -9.56 6.10 10.19
N PHE A 87 -8.48 6.39 10.91
CA PHE A 87 -7.32 5.52 11.02
C PHE A 87 -7.14 5.14 12.49
N ARG A 88 -6.72 3.90 12.74
CA ARG A 88 -6.40 3.48 14.10
C ARG A 88 -5.30 2.42 14.05
N ASN A 89 -4.62 2.24 15.19
CA ASN A 89 -3.57 1.23 15.35
C ASN A 89 -2.46 1.38 14.32
N ILE A 90 -2.05 2.64 14.07
CA ILE A 90 -1.01 2.95 13.09
C ILE A 90 0.33 2.52 13.65
N ARG A 91 1.05 1.68 12.91
CA ARG A 91 2.35 1.16 13.32
C ARG A 91 3.31 1.16 12.15
N ILE A 92 4.59 1.38 12.46
CA ILE A 92 5.66 1.29 11.49
C ILE A 92 6.69 0.32 12.05
N LYS A 93 7.12 -0.62 11.20
CA LYS A 93 8.16 -1.56 11.57
C LYS A 93 9.24 -1.54 10.49
N ARG A 94 10.48 -1.35 10.93
CA ARG A 94 11.61 -1.41 10.02
C ARG A 94 11.91 -2.87 9.70
N PHE A 95 12.21 -3.17 8.44
CA PHE A 95 12.65 -4.51 8.08
C PHE A 95 13.96 -4.84 8.80
N SER A 96 14.04 -6.07 9.26
CA SER A 96 15.23 -6.61 9.91
C SER A 96 15.87 -7.64 8.97
N PRO A 97 17.05 -8.17 9.31
CA PRO A 97 17.65 -9.25 8.51
C PRO A 97 16.75 -10.47 8.32
N THR A 98 15.74 -10.65 9.19
CA THR A 98 14.86 -11.81 9.14
C THR A 98 13.48 -11.51 8.57
N HIS A 99 13.18 -10.23 8.23
CA HIS A 99 11.88 -9.83 7.71
C HIS A 99 12.08 -8.94 6.50
N HIS A 100 11.60 -9.35 5.34
CA HIS A 100 11.73 -8.64 4.08
C HIS A 100 10.43 -8.67 3.30
N LEU A 101 10.39 -7.96 2.18
CA LEU A 101 9.22 -7.91 1.32
C LEU A 101 8.76 -9.30 0.89
N ARG A 102 9.70 -10.22 0.64
CA ARG A 102 9.36 -11.58 0.25
C ARG A 102 8.55 -12.34 1.32
N ASP A 103 8.52 -11.82 2.55
CA ASP A 103 7.77 -12.42 3.64
C ASP A 103 6.33 -11.93 3.71
N ALA A 104 5.95 -11.00 2.83
CA ALA A 104 4.57 -10.53 2.77
C ALA A 104 3.67 -11.64 2.24
N PRO A 105 2.39 -11.68 2.68
CA PRO A 105 1.44 -12.67 2.16
C PRO A 105 1.25 -12.51 0.65
N GLY A 106 1.25 -13.63 -0.07
CA GLY A 106 0.97 -13.64 -1.49
C GLY A 106 -0.43 -14.15 -1.80
N PRO A 107 -0.88 -13.99 -3.05
CA PRO A 107 -2.24 -14.41 -3.42
C PRO A 107 -2.47 -15.91 -3.27
N ASP A 108 -1.43 -16.71 -3.47
CA ASP A 108 -1.52 -18.17 -3.39
C ASP A 108 -1.08 -18.73 -2.05
N ARG A 109 -0.82 -17.87 -1.10
CA ARG A 109 -0.29 -18.26 0.20
C ARG A 109 -1.40 -18.73 1.12
N ARG A 110 -1.17 -19.82 1.79
CA ARG A 110 -2.13 -20.39 2.73
C ARG A 110 -1.54 -20.43 4.12
#